data_9dd499e86670c000ac841619c71c6654
#
_entry.id   9dd499e86670c000ac841619c71c6654
#
_cell.length_a   1.000
_cell.length_b   1.000
_cell.length_c   1.000
_cell.angle_alpha   90.00
_cell.angle_beta   90.00
_cell.angle_gamma   90.00
#
_symmetry.space_group_name_H-M   'P 1'
#
loop_
_entity.id
_entity.type
_entity.pdbx_description
1 polymer ?
#
loop_
_entity_poly.entity_id
_entity_poly.type
_entity_poly.pdbx_seq_one_letter_code
_entity_poly.pdbx_strand_id
1 'polypeptide(L)'
;MKYTLLSYGIVILFFSCTSTPSNEVLTMSGLNPTRFEKTLDNNKSTKLYTLRNSIGMEVCITNFGARIVSIMVPDKNGNMTDVVLGFDNIEDYIQIPTDFGASIGRYANRIGQGKITIDGQEIQLPQNNYGHCLHGGPTGWQNQVFKANQKDDKTITFTIESPDGDNNFPGNVIANVTYTLTDDNAIDIQYDATTDKKTIINMTNHSYFNLNGDPSVNSMNQILYLSADSITPVDDTFMTNGTMVAVADTPFDFKPPKA
;
A
#
# COMPACT_ATOMS: atom_id res chain seq x y z
N MET A 1 -55.73 42.37 -52.25
CA MET A 1 -55.19 41.05 -51.75
C MET A 1 -54.24 41.39 -50.61
N LYS A 2 -54.63 41.03 -49.38
CA LYS A 2 -53.83 41.29 -48.18
C LYS A 2 -53.25 39.90 -47.82
N TYR A 3 -51.93 39.78 -47.75
CA TYR A 3 -51.25 38.57 -47.26
C TYR A 3 -50.86 38.75 -45.76
N THR A 4 -51.40 37.88 -44.91
CA THR A 4 -51.11 37.83 -43.49
C THR A 4 -49.96 36.79 -43.31
N LEU A 5 -48.79 37.24 -42.81
CA LEU A 5 -47.70 36.38 -42.42
C LEU A 5 -47.96 35.84 -40.98
N LEU A 6 -48.09 34.52 -40.86
CA LEU A 6 -48.07 33.87 -39.57
C LEU A 6 -46.61 33.55 -39.21
N SER A 7 -46.11 34.15 -38.12
CA SER A 7 -44.81 33.79 -37.52
C SER A 7 -44.98 32.67 -36.51
N TYR A 8 -44.37 31.53 -36.78
CA TYR A 8 -44.25 30.42 -35.80
C TYR A 8 -43.04 30.69 -34.88
N GLY A 9 -43.29 31.00 -33.64
CA GLY A 9 -42.28 31.09 -32.60
C GLY A 9 -41.88 29.66 -32.11
N ILE A 10 -40.61 29.30 -32.34
CA ILE A 10 -40.05 28.07 -31.75
C ILE A 10 -39.64 28.37 -30.32
N VAL A 11 -40.32 27.79 -29.35
CA VAL A 11 -39.91 27.85 -27.94
C VAL A 11 -38.89 26.75 -27.71
N ILE A 12 -37.61 27.12 -27.56
CA ILE A 12 -36.54 26.20 -27.17
C ILE A 12 -36.53 26.14 -25.64
N LEU A 13 -37.02 25.04 -25.10
CA LEU A 13 -36.90 24.70 -23.66
C LEU A 13 -35.45 24.25 -23.38
N PHE A 14 -34.66 25.09 -22.75
CA PHE A 14 -33.38 24.71 -22.18
C PHE A 14 -33.65 23.92 -20.91
N PHE A 15 -33.47 22.59 -20.94
CA PHE A 15 -33.34 21.78 -19.73
C PHE A 15 -31.95 22.06 -19.15
N SER A 16 -31.88 22.90 -18.15
CA SER A 16 -30.70 23.05 -17.32
C SER A 16 -30.64 21.83 -16.37
N CYS A 17 -29.81 20.84 -16.68
CA CYS A 17 -29.43 19.83 -15.70
C CYS A 17 -28.60 20.51 -14.62
N THR A 18 -29.22 20.95 -13.55
CA THR A 18 -28.53 21.28 -12.31
C THR A 18 -28.11 19.95 -11.66
N SER A 19 -26.88 19.52 -11.90
CA SER A 19 -26.26 18.49 -11.07
C SER A 19 -26.15 19.08 -9.66
N THR A 20 -26.95 18.57 -8.74
CA THR A 20 -26.75 18.80 -7.30
C THR A 20 -25.30 18.36 -6.98
N PRO A 21 -24.47 19.21 -6.36
CA PRO A 21 -23.17 18.75 -5.90
C PRO A 21 -23.43 17.63 -4.88
N SER A 22 -22.98 16.41 -5.18
CA SER A 22 -22.91 15.37 -4.20
C SER A 22 -22.01 15.90 -3.09
N ASN A 23 -22.51 15.98 -1.84
CA ASN A 23 -21.67 16.22 -0.68
C ASN A 23 -20.72 15.01 -0.55
N GLU A 24 -19.57 15.08 -1.23
CA GLU A 24 -18.53 14.06 -1.12
C GLU A 24 -17.98 14.09 0.29
N VAL A 25 -18.16 13.00 1.02
CA VAL A 25 -17.63 12.87 2.38
C VAL A 25 -16.16 12.50 2.26
N LEU A 26 -15.29 13.49 2.52
CA LEU A 26 -13.86 13.29 2.54
C LEU A 26 -13.42 12.58 3.83
N THR A 27 -12.31 11.86 3.77
CA THR A 27 -11.60 11.34 4.94
C THR A 27 -10.97 12.48 5.75
N MET A 28 -10.43 12.20 6.93
CA MET A 28 -9.73 13.20 7.74
C MET A 28 -8.50 13.76 7.03
N SER A 29 -7.80 12.93 6.24
CA SER A 29 -6.67 13.34 5.41
C SER A 29 -7.08 14.08 4.13
N GLY A 30 -8.38 14.30 3.90
CA GLY A 30 -8.89 14.98 2.71
C GLY A 30 -9.02 14.09 1.48
N LEU A 31 -8.83 12.77 1.61
CA LEU A 31 -9.01 11.84 0.50
C LEU A 31 -10.48 11.71 0.13
N ASN A 32 -10.76 11.71 -1.18
CA ASN A 32 -12.07 11.37 -1.72
C ASN A 32 -12.15 9.86 -2.00
N PRO A 33 -12.96 9.07 -1.26
CA PRO A 33 -13.06 7.63 -1.45
C PRO A 33 -13.42 7.22 -2.88
N THR A 34 -14.22 8.02 -3.60
CA THR A 34 -14.63 7.70 -4.98
C THR A 34 -13.47 7.70 -5.97
N ARG A 35 -12.39 8.44 -5.69
CA ARG A 35 -11.17 8.42 -6.51
C ARG A 35 -10.36 7.12 -6.38
N PHE A 36 -10.74 6.24 -5.45
CA PHE A 36 -10.15 4.92 -5.28
C PHE A 36 -11.03 3.80 -5.84
N GLU A 37 -12.18 4.13 -6.41
CA GLU A 37 -13.09 3.16 -7.02
C GLU A 37 -12.79 3.00 -8.51
N LYS A 38 -12.30 1.82 -8.89
CA LYS A 38 -12.02 1.45 -10.29
C LYS A 38 -12.23 -0.05 -10.48
N THR A 39 -12.89 -0.44 -11.56
CA THR A 39 -12.90 -1.84 -12.00
C THR A 39 -11.75 -2.05 -12.97
N LEU A 40 -10.88 -3.01 -12.65
CA LEU A 40 -9.73 -3.37 -13.47
C LEU A 40 -10.12 -4.40 -14.56
N ASP A 41 -9.23 -4.64 -15.52
CA ASP A 41 -9.47 -5.54 -16.67
C ASP A 41 -9.78 -6.99 -16.26
N ASN A 42 -9.36 -7.41 -15.05
CA ASN A 42 -9.67 -8.72 -14.47
C ASN A 42 -11.01 -8.76 -13.71
N ASN A 43 -11.87 -7.76 -13.88
CA ASN A 43 -13.14 -7.57 -13.17
C ASN A 43 -13.04 -7.44 -11.64
N LYS A 44 -11.85 -7.21 -11.08
CA LYS A 44 -11.68 -6.88 -9.67
C LYS A 44 -11.83 -5.37 -9.48
N SER A 45 -12.52 -4.97 -8.42
CA SER A 45 -12.76 -3.56 -8.12
C SER A 45 -11.92 -3.11 -6.93
N THR A 46 -11.32 -1.93 -7.08
CA THR A 46 -10.57 -1.25 -6.01
C THR A 46 -11.49 -0.37 -5.19
N LYS A 47 -11.13 -0.13 -3.93
CA LYS A 47 -11.86 0.73 -3.00
C LYS A 47 -10.93 1.24 -1.90
N LEU A 48 -11.28 2.38 -1.29
CA LEU A 48 -10.68 2.89 -0.05
C LEU A 48 -11.52 2.47 1.15
N TYR A 49 -10.86 2.03 2.21
CA TYR A 49 -11.42 1.67 3.49
C TYR A 49 -10.84 2.58 4.57
N THR A 50 -11.64 2.92 5.56
CA THR A 50 -11.22 3.80 6.65
C THR A 50 -11.40 3.08 7.98
N LEU A 51 -10.33 3.06 8.79
CA LEU A 51 -10.37 2.64 10.18
C LEU A 51 -10.29 3.87 11.07
N ARG A 52 -11.06 3.87 12.17
CA ARG A 52 -11.06 4.94 13.18
C ARG A 52 -11.10 4.34 14.57
N ASN A 53 -10.27 4.85 15.47
CA ASN A 53 -10.35 4.48 16.87
C ASN A 53 -11.18 5.49 17.69
N SER A 54 -11.40 5.17 18.98
CA SER A 54 -12.25 5.97 19.86
C SER A 54 -11.64 7.34 20.22
N ILE A 55 -10.36 7.56 20.00
CA ILE A 55 -9.64 8.80 20.34
C ILE A 55 -9.24 9.63 19.12
N GLY A 56 -9.74 9.28 17.93
CA GLY A 56 -9.72 10.13 16.75
C GLY A 56 -8.61 9.86 15.74
N MET A 57 -7.74 8.86 15.94
CA MET A 57 -6.80 8.42 14.90
C MET A 57 -7.56 7.79 13.72
N GLU A 58 -7.13 8.07 12.51
CA GLU A 58 -7.70 7.52 11.27
C GLU A 58 -6.62 6.88 10.41
N VAL A 59 -6.93 5.72 9.83
CA VAL A 59 -6.08 5.04 8.85
C VAL A 59 -6.90 4.72 7.61
N CYS A 60 -6.43 5.16 6.44
CA CYS A 60 -7.04 4.84 5.16
C CYS A 60 -6.22 3.76 4.44
N ILE A 61 -6.90 2.73 3.93
CA ILE A 61 -6.28 1.56 3.30
C ILE A 61 -7.04 1.25 2.01
N THR A 62 -6.33 1.06 0.89
CA THR A 62 -6.94 0.54 -0.34
C THR A 62 -6.73 -0.97 -0.45
N ASN A 63 -7.70 -1.68 -1.03
CA ASN A 63 -7.54 -3.10 -1.32
C ASN A 63 -6.62 -3.39 -2.53
N PHE A 64 -6.15 -2.39 -3.25
CA PHE A 64 -5.09 -2.53 -4.24
C PHE A 64 -3.74 -2.63 -3.53
N GLY A 65 -3.19 -3.83 -3.45
CA GLY A 65 -1.97 -4.13 -2.68
C GLY A 65 -2.18 -4.12 -1.16
N ALA A 66 -3.43 -4.09 -0.66
CA ALA A 66 -3.74 -3.90 0.77
C ALA A 66 -2.89 -2.77 1.37
N ARG A 67 -2.83 -1.61 0.67
CA ARG A 67 -1.92 -0.49 0.95
C ARG A 67 -2.48 0.46 1.98
N ILE A 68 -1.68 0.82 2.95
CA ILE A 68 -1.91 2.01 3.77
C ILE A 68 -1.70 3.23 2.87
N VAL A 69 -2.71 4.10 2.80
CA VAL A 69 -2.73 5.32 1.98
C VAL A 69 -2.46 6.56 2.84
N SER A 70 -3.00 6.57 4.07
CA SER A 70 -2.93 7.69 5.01
C SER A 70 -2.97 7.18 6.44
N ILE A 71 -2.20 7.82 7.33
CA ILE A 71 -2.23 7.61 8.78
C ILE A 71 -2.31 8.97 9.45
N MET A 72 -3.51 9.35 9.90
CA MET A 72 -3.73 10.60 10.63
C MET A 72 -3.53 10.40 12.11
N VAL A 73 -2.52 11.03 12.67
CA VAL A 73 -2.19 10.98 14.10
C VAL A 73 -2.16 12.38 14.71
N PRO A 74 -2.50 12.54 16.00
CA PRO A 74 -2.35 13.83 16.66
C PRO A 74 -0.87 14.15 16.93
N ASP A 75 -0.46 15.38 16.62
CA ASP A 75 0.80 15.92 17.06
C ASP A 75 0.75 16.26 18.58
N LYS A 76 1.86 16.75 19.15
CA LYS A 76 1.94 17.15 20.56
C LYS A 76 0.97 18.27 20.97
N ASN A 77 0.38 18.99 20.00
CA ASN A 77 -0.59 20.06 20.22
C ASN A 77 -2.04 19.58 19.95
N GLY A 78 -2.22 18.31 19.53
CA GLY A 78 -3.51 17.73 19.17
C GLY A 78 -3.93 17.98 17.72
N ASN A 79 -3.09 18.56 16.86
CA ASN A 79 -3.40 18.72 15.45
C ASN A 79 -3.21 17.39 14.73
N MET A 80 -4.20 16.98 13.94
CA MET A 80 -4.13 15.76 13.16
C MET A 80 -3.21 15.95 11.94
N THR A 81 -2.29 15.00 11.74
CA THR A 81 -1.23 15.08 10.72
C THR A 81 -1.07 13.73 10.05
N ASP A 82 -0.98 13.70 8.71
CA ASP A 82 -0.68 12.48 7.96
C ASP A 82 0.82 12.22 7.99
N VAL A 83 1.21 11.04 8.45
CA VAL A 83 2.63 10.69 8.65
C VAL A 83 3.18 9.67 7.67
N VAL A 84 2.43 9.33 6.60
CA VAL A 84 2.89 8.41 5.56
C VAL A 84 2.82 9.04 4.16
N LEU A 85 3.66 8.56 3.26
CA LEU A 85 3.59 8.94 1.86
C LEU A 85 2.57 8.08 1.12
N GLY A 86 1.76 8.71 0.28
CA GLY A 86 0.74 8.07 -0.53
C GLY A 86 0.25 8.96 -1.67
N PHE A 87 -0.61 8.41 -2.54
CA PHE A 87 -1.33 9.16 -3.57
C PHE A 87 -2.79 9.36 -3.16
N ASP A 88 -3.44 10.35 -3.71
CA ASP A 88 -4.82 10.72 -3.41
C ASP A 88 -5.84 10.05 -4.34
N ASN A 89 -5.40 9.11 -5.19
CA ASN A 89 -6.24 8.38 -6.13
C ASN A 89 -5.63 7.03 -6.51
N ILE A 90 -6.48 6.14 -7.03
CA ILE A 90 -6.05 4.78 -7.40
C ILE A 90 -5.25 4.77 -8.72
N GLU A 91 -5.49 5.71 -9.62
CA GLU A 91 -4.83 5.74 -10.93
C GLU A 91 -3.33 5.90 -10.80
N ASP A 92 -2.88 6.79 -9.90
CA ASP A 92 -1.45 7.01 -9.64
C ASP A 92 -0.79 5.76 -9.04
N TYR A 93 -1.48 5.02 -8.16
CA TYR A 93 -0.97 3.73 -7.65
C TYR A 93 -0.84 2.65 -8.74
N ILE A 94 -1.67 2.71 -9.78
CA ILE A 94 -1.62 1.75 -10.90
C ILE A 94 -0.54 2.13 -11.90
N GLN A 95 -0.36 3.43 -12.18
CA GLN A 95 0.51 3.92 -13.26
C GLN A 95 1.94 4.22 -12.80
N ILE A 96 2.12 4.65 -11.56
CA ILE A 96 3.42 5.05 -11.03
C ILE A 96 4.01 3.88 -10.25
N PRO A 97 5.12 3.27 -10.72
CA PRO A 97 5.76 2.18 -10.00
C PRO A 97 6.20 2.64 -8.61
N THR A 98 5.52 2.15 -7.59
CA THR A 98 5.82 2.47 -6.19
C THR A 98 5.31 1.36 -5.27
N ASP A 99 6.00 1.20 -4.15
CA ASP A 99 5.58 0.29 -3.08
C ASP A 99 4.95 1.02 -1.88
N PHE A 100 4.62 2.32 -2.01
CA PHE A 100 4.03 3.12 -0.93
C PHE A 100 2.88 2.39 -0.25
N GLY A 101 3.04 2.12 1.06
CA GLY A 101 2.06 1.51 1.93
C GLY A 101 1.70 0.04 1.63
N ALA A 102 2.28 -0.58 0.61
CA ALA A 102 1.87 -1.88 0.10
C ALA A 102 2.14 -3.05 1.06
N SER A 103 1.25 -4.02 1.04
CA SER A 103 1.52 -5.36 1.57
C SER A 103 2.27 -6.17 0.52
N ILE A 104 3.52 -6.50 0.81
CA ILE A 104 4.41 -7.19 -0.11
C ILE A 104 4.31 -8.70 0.08
N GLY A 105 4.27 -9.45 -1.01
CA GLY A 105 4.27 -10.91 -1.09
C GLY A 105 4.45 -11.39 -2.54
N ARG A 106 4.69 -12.75 -2.76
CA ARG A 106 4.85 -13.77 -1.70
C ARG A 106 6.06 -13.53 -0.82
N TYR A 107 7.15 -12.96 -1.37
CA TYR A 107 8.42 -12.81 -0.67
C TYR A 107 8.92 -11.37 -0.77
N ALA A 108 8.93 -10.70 0.35
CA ALA A 108 9.41 -9.33 0.48
C ALA A 108 10.93 -9.26 0.34
N ASN A 109 11.42 -8.19 -0.29
CA ASN A 109 12.81 -7.95 -0.63
C ASN A 109 13.32 -8.97 -1.68
N ARG A 110 14.64 -9.17 -1.81
CA ARG A 110 15.26 -9.89 -2.92
C ARG A 110 15.52 -11.34 -2.61
N ILE A 111 15.32 -12.19 -3.63
CA ILE A 111 15.84 -13.55 -3.71
C ILE A 111 16.97 -13.52 -4.73
N GLY A 112 18.17 -13.88 -4.29
CA GLY A 112 19.39 -13.82 -5.12
C GLY A 112 19.24 -14.63 -6.40
N GLN A 113 19.52 -13.99 -7.56
CA GLN A 113 19.38 -14.58 -8.90
C GLN A 113 17.98 -15.16 -9.20
N GLY A 114 16.97 -14.85 -8.37
CA GLY A 114 15.65 -15.46 -8.46
C GLY A 114 15.64 -16.97 -8.21
N LYS A 115 16.58 -17.52 -7.45
CA LYS A 115 16.71 -18.97 -7.24
C LYS A 115 16.31 -19.36 -5.84
N ILE A 116 15.44 -20.36 -5.75
CA ILE A 116 15.08 -21.04 -4.49
C ILE A 116 15.27 -22.55 -4.65
N THR A 117 15.54 -23.23 -3.55
CA THR A 117 15.60 -24.70 -3.51
C THR A 117 14.58 -25.25 -2.53
N ILE A 118 13.68 -26.09 -3.00
CA ILE A 118 12.67 -26.77 -2.19
C ILE A 118 12.79 -28.28 -2.44
N ASP A 119 12.98 -29.05 -1.37
CA ASP A 119 13.18 -30.52 -1.44
C ASP A 119 14.26 -30.95 -2.43
N GLY A 120 15.35 -30.18 -2.53
CA GLY A 120 16.48 -30.45 -3.44
C GLY A 120 16.22 -30.04 -4.91
N GLN A 121 15.05 -29.52 -5.25
CA GLN A 121 14.76 -29.02 -6.58
C GLN A 121 14.97 -27.51 -6.64
N GLU A 122 15.79 -27.07 -7.60
CA GLU A 122 15.97 -25.64 -7.90
C GLU A 122 14.77 -25.13 -8.71
N ILE A 123 14.23 -24.00 -8.28
CA ILE A 123 13.13 -23.29 -8.93
C ILE A 123 13.63 -21.91 -9.31
N GLN A 124 13.49 -21.56 -10.58
CA GLN A 124 13.84 -20.25 -11.09
C GLN A 124 12.61 -19.33 -11.04
N LEU A 125 12.72 -18.27 -10.24
CA LEU A 125 11.75 -17.18 -10.16
C LEU A 125 12.10 -16.08 -11.18
N PRO A 126 11.15 -15.20 -11.53
CA PRO A 126 11.43 -14.05 -12.39
C PRO A 126 12.53 -13.16 -11.82
N GLN A 127 13.38 -12.61 -12.72
CA GLN A 127 14.42 -11.64 -12.38
C GLN A 127 13.95 -10.24 -12.79
N ASN A 128 13.20 -9.58 -11.92
CA ASN A 128 12.59 -8.29 -12.20
C ASN A 128 13.37 -7.08 -11.67
N ASN A 129 14.51 -7.31 -10.96
CA ASN A 129 15.30 -6.22 -10.41
C ASN A 129 16.78 -6.62 -10.26
N TYR A 130 17.69 -6.00 -11.02
CA TYR A 130 19.15 -6.25 -11.00
C TYR A 130 19.55 -7.74 -11.06
N GLY A 131 18.79 -8.56 -11.80
CA GLY A 131 19.04 -9.99 -11.89
C GLY A 131 18.53 -10.80 -10.69
N HIS A 132 17.77 -10.20 -9.79
CA HIS A 132 17.14 -10.85 -8.62
C HIS A 132 15.62 -10.84 -8.75
N CYS A 133 14.94 -11.69 -7.97
CA CYS A 133 13.50 -11.59 -7.79
C CYS A 133 13.22 -10.63 -6.62
N LEU A 134 12.60 -9.50 -6.90
CA LEU A 134 12.22 -8.49 -5.93
C LEU A 134 10.71 -8.53 -5.67
N HIS A 135 10.32 -8.50 -4.40
CA HIS A 135 8.94 -8.30 -3.94
C HIS A 135 7.92 -9.24 -4.58
N GLY A 136 8.28 -10.53 -4.69
CA GLY A 136 7.38 -11.55 -5.25
C GLY A 136 7.30 -11.59 -6.78
N GLY A 137 8.16 -10.82 -7.48
CA GLY A 137 8.22 -10.79 -8.94
C GLY A 137 7.40 -9.67 -9.59
N PRO A 138 7.30 -9.63 -10.94
CA PRO A 138 6.70 -8.53 -11.68
C PRO A 138 5.21 -8.32 -11.38
N THR A 139 4.50 -9.36 -11.01
CA THR A 139 3.08 -9.31 -10.60
C THR A 139 2.91 -9.59 -9.10
N GLY A 140 3.85 -9.13 -8.28
CA GLY A 140 3.79 -9.25 -6.83
C GLY A 140 2.49 -8.70 -6.23
N TRP A 141 2.21 -9.09 -4.99
CA TRP A 141 0.92 -8.79 -4.36
C TRP A 141 0.63 -7.30 -4.18
N GLN A 142 1.66 -6.46 -4.16
CA GLN A 142 1.54 -5.00 -4.16
C GLN A 142 0.80 -4.44 -5.38
N ASN A 143 0.74 -5.19 -6.48
CA ASN A 143 0.07 -4.81 -7.73
C ASN A 143 -1.23 -5.58 -7.96
N GLN A 144 -1.78 -6.21 -6.93
CA GLN A 144 -3.00 -7.01 -7.03
C GLN A 144 -4.11 -6.48 -6.13
N VAL A 145 -5.36 -6.78 -6.51
CA VAL A 145 -6.53 -6.44 -5.71
C VAL A 145 -6.85 -7.58 -4.76
N PHE A 146 -6.85 -7.28 -3.47
CA PHE A 146 -7.27 -8.17 -2.40
C PHE A 146 -8.78 -8.14 -2.21
N LYS A 147 -9.35 -9.23 -1.73
CA LYS A 147 -10.70 -9.25 -1.19
C LYS A 147 -10.66 -8.65 0.21
N ALA A 148 -11.47 -7.62 0.45
CA ALA A 148 -11.53 -6.94 1.75
C ALA A 148 -12.74 -7.41 2.55
N ASN A 149 -12.56 -7.58 3.85
CA ASN A 149 -13.60 -7.85 4.84
C ASN A 149 -13.38 -6.94 6.05
N GLN A 150 -14.10 -5.81 6.08
CA GLN A 150 -14.08 -4.89 7.22
C GLN A 150 -15.05 -5.42 8.28
N LYS A 151 -14.49 -5.79 9.45
CA LYS A 151 -15.23 -6.37 10.56
C LYS A 151 -15.98 -5.30 11.36
N ASP A 152 -15.31 -4.18 11.59
CA ASP A 152 -15.79 -3.05 12.37
C ASP A 152 -15.01 -1.78 12.01
N ASP A 153 -15.19 -0.68 12.73
CA ASP A 153 -14.53 0.60 12.47
C ASP A 153 -13.00 0.56 12.73
N LYS A 154 -12.48 -0.48 13.39
CA LYS A 154 -11.08 -0.60 13.78
C LYS A 154 -10.34 -1.75 13.12
N THR A 155 -11.04 -2.71 12.53
CA THR A 155 -10.43 -3.95 12.04
C THR A 155 -10.87 -4.28 10.61
N ILE A 156 -9.90 -4.53 9.74
CA ILE A 156 -10.13 -5.00 8.37
C ILE A 156 -9.14 -6.11 8.01
N THR A 157 -9.62 -7.14 7.34
CA THR A 157 -8.80 -8.22 6.77
C THR A 157 -8.83 -8.16 5.25
N PHE A 158 -7.67 -8.19 4.66
CA PHE A 158 -7.45 -8.30 3.22
C PHE A 158 -6.94 -9.70 2.88
N THR A 159 -7.63 -10.42 2.00
CA THR A 159 -7.29 -11.78 1.57
C THR A 159 -6.84 -11.78 0.12
N ILE A 160 -5.74 -12.47 -0.17
CA ILE A 160 -5.28 -12.75 -1.54
C ILE A 160 -5.16 -14.26 -1.76
N GLU A 161 -5.58 -14.70 -2.94
CA GLU A 161 -5.37 -16.04 -3.44
C GLU A 161 -4.29 -16.00 -4.53
N SER A 162 -3.19 -16.69 -4.31
CA SER A 162 -2.05 -16.76 -5.22
C SER A 162 -1.90 -18.22 -5.67
N PRO A 163 -2.20 -18.54 -6.95
CA PRO A 163 -2.23 -19.92 -7.43
C PRO A 163 -0.84 -20.55 -7.52
N ASP A 164 -0.80 -21.88 -7.59
CA ASP A 164 0.42 -22.63 -7.88
C ASP A 164 1.05 -22.13 -9.19
N GLY A 165 2.34 -21.80 -9.14
CA GLY A 165 3.07 -21.23 -10.27
C GLY A 165 2.96 -19.71 -10.44
N ASP A 166 2.25 -19.00 -9.56
CA ASP A 166 2.24 -17.53 -9.55
C ASP A 166 3.66 -16.98 -9.37
N ASN A 167 4.18 -16.22 -10.36
CA ASN A 167 5.60 -15.85 -10.48
C ASN A 167 6.57 -17.03 -10.27
N ASN A 168 6.20 -18.22 -10.69
CA ASN A 168 6.91 -19.50 -10.52
C ASN A 168 7.04 -19.99 -9.06
N PHE A 169 6.39 -19.35 -8.08
CA PHE A 169 6.34 -19.89 -6.72
C PHE A 169 5.42 -21.09 -6.66
N PRO A 170 5.84 -22.21 -6.03
CA PRO A 170 5.03 -23.42 -5.92
C PRO A 170 3.92 -23.26 -4.88
N GLY A 171 2.86 -24.02 -5.06
CA GLY A 171 1.71 -24.15 -4.17
C GLY A 171 0.64 -23.06 -4.33
N ASN A 172 -0.61 -23.46 -4.12
CA ASN A 172 -1.69 -22.52 -3.94
C ASN A 172 -1.58 -21.90 -2.55
N VAL A 173 -1.60 -20.57 -2.48
CA VAL A 173 -1.51 -19.84 -1.21
C VAL A 173 -2.75 -18.99 -1.03
N ILE A 174 -3.33 -19.05 0.16
CA ILE A 174 -4.30 -18.06 0.65
C ILE A 174 -3.61 -17.30 1.76
N ALA A 175 -3.41 -16.00 1.57
CA ALA A 175 -2.79 -15.14 2.56
C ALA A 175 -3.73 -14.02 3.00
N ASN A 176 -3.65 -13.68 4.29
CA ASN A 176 -4.41 -12.60 4.90
C ASN A 176 -3.48 -11.56 5.50
N VAL A 177 -3.88 -10.31 5.37
CA VAL A 177 -3.30 -9.17 6.08
C VAL A 177 -4.43 -8.53 6.88
N THR A 178 -4.34 -8.60 8.19
CA THR A 178 -5.33 -7.99 9.09
C THR A 178 -4.71 -6.76 9.74
N TYR A 179 -5.36 -5.61 9.52
CA TYR A 179 -5.04 -4.35 10.18
C TYR A 179 -6.02 -4.10 11.31
N THR A 180 -5.49 -3.81 12.49
CA THR A 180 -6.28 -3.38 13.64
C THR A 180 -5.73 -2.06 14.19
N LEU A 181 -6.58 -1.03 14.18
CA LEU A 181 -6.27 0.25 14.80
C LEU A 181 -6.72 0.22 16.26
N THR A 182 -5.74 0.23 17.16
CA THR A 182 -6.00 0.12 18.61
C THR A 182 -6.42 1.47 19.23
N ASP A 183 -6.99 1.45 20.43
CA ASP A 183 -7.41 2.68 21.13
C ASP A 183 -6.24 3.41 21.82
N ASP A 184 -5.03 2.85 21.80
CA ASP A 184 -3.79 3.49 22.23
C ASP A 184 -2.94 4.02 21.07
N ASN A 185 -3.57 4.21 19.88
CA ASN A 185 -2.95 4.74 18.66
C ASN A 185 -1.84 3.86 18.07
N ALA A 186 -1.94 2.55 18.22
CA ALA A 186 -1.10 1.60 17.50
C ALA A 186 -1.85 0.98 16.31
N ILE A 187 -1.11 0.58 15.30
CA ILE A 187 -1.59 -0.22 14.18
C ILE A 187 -0.97 -1.61 14.29
N ASP A 188 -1.79 -2.60 14.64
CA ASP A 188 -1.39 -4.00 14.60
C ASP A 188 -1.57 -4.54 13.19
N ILE A 189 -0.51 -5.15 12.63
CA ILE A 189 -0.55 -5.79 11.32
C ILE A 189 -0.25 -7.26 11.51
N GLN A 190 -1.26 -8.10 11.31
CA GLN A 190 -1.12 -9.54 11.39
C GLN A 190 -1.08 -10.14 9.99
N TYR A 191 -0.10 -11.00 9.74
CA TYR A 191 0.02 -11.81 8.53
C TYR A 191 -0.22 -13.26 8.85
N ASP A 192 -1.10 -13.91 8.09
CA ASP A 192 -1.27 -15.36 8.11
C ASP A 192 -1.41 -15.92 6.69
N ALA A 193 -0.94 -17.15 6.49
CA ALA A 193 -1.04 -17.80 5.20
C ALA A 193 -1.17 -19.31 5.33
N THR A 194 -1.92 -19.91 4.41
CA THR A 194 -2.02 -21.35 4.24
C THR A 194 -1.61 -21.75 2.83
N THR A 195 -1.09 -22.97 2.69
CA THR A 195 -0.67 -23.50 1.39
C THR A 195 -0.91 -25.00 1.30
N ASP A 196 -1.08 -25.50 0.09
CA ASP A 196 -1.25 -26.95 -0.20
C ASP A 196 0.07 -27.65 -0.55
N LYS A 197 1.17 -26.88 -0.77
CA LYS A 197 2.50 -27.41 -1.08
C LYS A 197 3.57 -26.63 -0.33
N LYS A 198 4.76 -27.20 -0.18
CA LYS A 198 5.92 -26.45 0.31
C LYS A 198 6.22 -25.27 -0.57
N THR A 199 6.33 -24.10 0.02
CA THR A 199 6.65 -22.83 -0.63
C THR A 199 7.39 -21.92 0.34
N ILE A 200 7.80 -20.74 -0.11
CA ILE A 200 8.37 -19.71 0.77
C ILE A 200 7.42 -18.51 0.83
N ILE A 201 7.26 -17.97 2.04
CA ILE A 201 6.44 -16.78 2.29
C ILE A 201 7.21 -15.86 3.23
N ASN A 202 7.32 -14.62 2.87
CA ASN A 202 7.86 -13.54 3.69
C ASN A 202 7.09 -12.25 3.36
N MET A 203 6.26 -11.78 4.27
CA MET A 203 5.38 -10.63 4.05
C MET A 203 5.86 -9.43 4.85
N THR A 204 5.58 -8.23 4.34
CA THR A 204 5.84 -6.97 5.04
C THR A 204 4.88 -5.88 4.59
N ASN A 205 4.78 -4.81 5.36
CA ASN A 205 4.21 -3.54 4.93
C ASN A 205 5.34 -2.59 4.48
N HIS A 206 5.12 -1.88 3.38
CA HIS A 206 6.12 -1.01 2.75
C HIS A 206 5.76 0.47 2.89
N SER A 207 5.21 0.89 4.03
CA SER A 207 4.94 2.30 4.29
C SER A 207 6.22 3.11 4.42
N TYR A 208 6.19 4.34 3.88
CA TYR A 208 7.24 5.34 4.03
C TYR A 208 6.73 6.42 4.97
N PHE A 209 7.42 6.60 6.09
CA PHE A 209 7.04 7.54 7.13
C PHE A 209 7.75 8.88 7.00
N ASN A 210 7.00 9.96 7.18
CA ASN A 210 7.53 11.30 7.38
C ASN A 210 6.77 11.99 8.53
N LEU A 211 7.37 12.00 9.72
CA LEU A 211 6.74 12.54 10.93
C LEU A 211 6.59 14.06 10.92
N ASN A 212 7.10 14.76 9.90
CA ASN A 212 6.82 16.20 9.72
C ASN A 212 5.36 16.43 9.28
N GLY A 213 4.68 15.41 8.71
CA GLY A 213 3.32 15.53 8.20
C GLY A 213 3.17 16.41 6.96
N ASP A 214 4.27 16.75 6.35
CA ASP A 214 4.35 17.51 5.10
C ASP A 214 5.35 16.81 4.18
N PRO A 215 4.92 16.23 3.04
CA PRO A 215 5.80 15.51 2.12
C PRO A 215 6.82 16.42 1.44
N SER A 216 6.65 17.74 1.46
CA SER A 216 7.63 18.71 0.93
C SER A 216 8.81 18.94 1.89
N VAL A 217 8.64 18.61 3.16
CA VAL A 217 9.69 18.74 4.19
C VAL A 217 10.51 17.46 4.23
N ASN A 218 11.83 17.60 4.12
CA ASN A 218 12.76 16.48 4.18
C ASN A 218 12.71 15.77 5.55
N SER A 219 12.64 14.43 5.54
CA SER A 219 12.60 13.60 6.76
C SER A 219 13.95 13.44 7.47
N MET A 220 15.04 14.00 6.95
CA MET A 220 16.39 13.89 7.54
C MET A 220 16.56 14.64 8.87
N ASN A 221 15.58 15.45 9.28
CA ASN A 221 15.51 16.09 10.60
C ASN A 221 14.92 15.19 11.69
N GLN A 222 14.46 13.98 11.34
CA GLN A 222 13.88 13.05 12.31
C GLN A 222 14.98 12.34 13.09
N ILE A 223 14.75 12.15 14.37
CA ILE A 223 15.70 11.45 15.24
C ILE A 223 15.39 9.95 15.18
N LEU A 224 16.37 9.15 14.77
CA LEU A 224 16.29 7.70 14.68
C LEU A 224 17.09 7.05 15.82
N TYR A 225 16.51 6.04 16.43
CA TYR A 225 17.16 5.11 17.34
C TYR A 225 16.97 3.68 16.86
N LEU A 226 18.05 2.91 16.77
CA LEU A 226 17.99 1.48 16.45
C LEU A 226 18.78 0.69 17.50
N SER A 227 18.12 -0.26 18.18
CA SER A 227 18.77 -1.22 19.09
C SER A 227 19.43 -2.34 18.30
N ALA A 228 20.44 -2.00 17.48
CA ALA A 228 21.15 -2.93 16.62
C ALA A 228 22.66 -2.76 16.77
N ASP A 229 23.38 -3.88 16.91
CA ASP A 229 24.83 -3.94 17.00
C ASP A 229 25.51 -4.19 15.65
N SER A 230 24.72 -4.65 14.66
CA SER A 230 25.24 -5.03 13.35
C SER A 230 24.21 -4.78 12.26
N ILE A 231 24.70 -4.65 11.03
CA ILE A 231 23.92 -4.60 9.79
C ILE A 231 24.28 -5.77 8.89
N THR A 232 23.40 -6.12 7.98
CA THR A 232 23.69 -6.96 6.82
C THR A 232 23.94 -6.06 5.62
N PRO A 233 25.19 -5.84 5.20
CA PRO A 233 25.50 -4.98 4.07
C PRO A 233 24.97 -5.58 2.77
N VAL A 234 24.74 -4.72 1.80
CA VAL A 234 24.31 -5.07 0.45
C VAL A 234 25.41 -4.71 -0.56
N ASP A 235 25.44 -5.42 -1.69
CA ASP A 235 26.25 -5.09 -2.85
C ASP A 235 25.58 -4.02 -3.74
N ASP A 236 26.20 -3.70 -4.89
CA ASP A 236 25.68 -2.70 -5.85
C ASP A 236 24.36 -3.12 -6.50
N THR A 237 23.92 -4.35 -6.33
CA THR A 237 22.60 -4.86 -6.76
C THR A 237 21.58 -4.90 -5.62
N PHE A 238 21.95 -4.35 -4.46
CA PHE A 238 21.18 -4.34 -3.22
C PHE A 238 20.90 -5.74 -2.66
N MET A 239 21.76 -6.72 -2.99
CA MET A 239 21.66 -8.08 -2.49
C MET A 239 22.59 -8.27 -1.29
N THR A 240 22.09 -8.89 -0.21
CA THR A 240 22.91 -9.24 0.95
C THR A 240 23.80 -10.45 0.62
N ASN A 241 25.04 -10.44 1.11
CA ASN A 241 25.98 -11.54 0.93
C ASN A 241 26.03 -12.52 2.14
N GLY A 242 25.15 -12.33 3.12
CA GLY A 242 25.09 -13.15 4.33
C GLY A 242 26.12 -12.78 5.40
N THR A 243 26.94 -11.74 5.19
CA THR A 243 27.84 -11.24 6.24
C THR A 243 27.10 -10.32 7.21
N MET A 244 27.63 -10.22 8.44
CA MET A 244 27.21 -9.24 9.43
C MET A 244 28.38 -8.32 9.74
N VAL A 245 28.15 -7.00 9.74
CA VAL A 245 29.15 -5.97 10.03
C VAL A 245 28.71 -5.17 11.23
N ALA A 246 29.63 -5.00 12.20
CA ALA A 246 29.37 -4.17 13.38
C ALA A 246 29.10 -2.72 12.98
N VAL A 247 28.14 -2.06 13.65
CA VAL A 247 27.78 -0.67 13.37
C VAL A 247 28.61 0.33 14.17
N ALA A 248 29.27 -0.08 15.24
CA ALA A 248 30.05 0.79 16.09
C ALA A 248 31.08 1.62 15.29
N ASP A 249 31.15 2.91 15.57
CA ASP A 249 32.02 3.88 14.89
C ASP A 249 31.75 4.06 13.39
N THR A 250 30.56 3.67 12.92
CA THR A 250 30.12 3.85 11.53
C THR A 250 28.91 4.80 11.43
N PRO A 251 28.58 5.32 10.22
CA PRO A 251 27.34 6.09 10.03
C PRO A 251 26.06 5.32 10.38
N PHE A 252 26.09 3.98 10.45
CA PHE A 252 24.97 3.11 10.76
C PHE A 252 24.75 2.87 12.26
N ASP A 253 25.60 3.43 13.14
CA ASP A 253 25.39 3.35 14.57
C ASP A 253 24.32 4.36 15.00
N PHE A 254 23.10 3.87 15.22
CA PHE A 254 21.95 4.64 15.72
C PHE A 254 21.58 4.29 17.16
N LYS A 255 22.47 3.66 17.95
CA LYS A 255 22.25 3.42 19.38
C LYS A 255 22.21 4.71 20.18
N PRO A 256 23.13 5.69 19.99
CA PRO A 256 22.82 7.07 20.37
C PRO A 256 21.80 7.61 19.36
N PRO A 257 20.61 8.06 19.82
CA PRO A 257 19.64 8.67 18.90
C PRO A 257 20.28 9.83 18.14
N LYS A 258 20.14 9.83 16.83
CA LYS A 258 20.67 10.89 15.94
C LYS A 258 19.78 11.07 14.70
N ALA A 259 19.86 12.28 14.09
CA ALA A 259 19.28 12.58 12.79
C ALA A 259 20.19 12.10 11.65
#